data_751ca6ef2de343f7ab7b0fd033d2b239
#
_entry.id   751ca6ef2de343f7ab7b0fd033d2b239
#
_cell.length_a   1.000
_cell.length_b   1.000
_cell.length_c   1.000
_cell.angle_alpha   90.00
_cell.angle_beta   90.00
_cell.angle_gamma   90.00
#
_symmetry.space_group_name_H-M   'P 1'
#
loop_
_entity.id
_entity.type
_entity.pdbx_description
1 polymer ?
#
loop_
_entity_poly.entity_id
_entity_poly.type
_entity_poly.pdbx_seq_one_letter_code
_entity_poly.pdbx_strand_id
1 'polypeptide(L)'
;MKHGLRSALLFRGIFTLLKPILWYGFFAAVILQYVVYGPYRADVKNPLMYAALIVILGLPFFAHWVHDAYTCLPFSGTIEKMKVRHRLQTNASGAKYDRSRMLVTDHLYTIRTEKGRRIRVLVREPNFEYSRYFTVGTPVVHTFGARFFDRAVPSGNDRLCVVCGTLCRRGQTVCFECRSPLE
;
A
#
# COMPACT_ATOMS: atom_id res chain seq x y z
N MET A 1 18.93 5.69 -17.23
CA MET A 1 17.95 4.70 -16.72
C MET A 1 17.38 5.05 -15.34
N LYS A 2 18.13 5.72 -14.45
CA LYS A 2 17.63 6.15 -13.11
C LYS A 2 16.38 7.05 -13.14
N HIS A 3 16.18 7.83 -14.21
CA HIS A 3 15.03 8.72 -14.33
C HIS A 3 13.69 7.99 -14.46
N GLY A 4 13.65 6.82 -15.10
CA GLY A 4 12.40 6.08 -15.35
C GLY A 4 11.75 5.52 -14.09
N LEU A 5 12.53 4.96 -13.16
CA LEU A 5 11.98 4.42 -11.90
C LEU A 5 11.48 5.54 -11.00
N ARG A 6 12.26 6.62 -10.85
CA ARG A 6 11.86 7.77 -10.02
C ARG A 6 10.57 8.40 -10.51
N SER A 7 10.44 8.61 -11.83
CA SER A 7 9.19 9.16 -12.40
C SER A 7 8.00 8.24 -12.20
N ALA A 8 8.16 6.92 -12.36
CA ALA A 8 7.10 5.94 -12.13
C ALA A 8 6.67 5.90 -10.64
N LEU A 9 7.62 5.94 -9.72
CA LEU A 9 7.34 5.99 -8.29
C LEU A 9 6.66 7.29 -7.88
N LEU A 10 7.12 8.43 -8.40
CA LEU A 10 6.50 9.74 -8.17
C LEU A 10 5.06 9.75 -8.70
N PHE A 11 4.83 9.31 -9.93
CA PHE A 11 3.51 9.24 -10.52
C PHE A 11 2.57 8.34 -9.69
N ARG A 12 3.05 7.16 -9.27
CA ARG A 12 2.30 6.26 -8.42
C ARG A 12 1.98 6.88 -7.06
N GLY A 13 2.96 7.51 -6.41
CA GLY A 13 2.77 8.17 -5.12
C GLY A 13 1.73 9.30 -5.22
N ILE A 14 1.85 10.18 -6.23
CA ILE A 14 0.89 11.26 -6.49
C ILE A 14 -0.49 10.68 -6.79
N PHE A 15 -0.59 9.66 -7.65
CA PHE A 15 -1.86 9.04 -7.99
C PHE A 15 -2.53 8.39 -6.77
N THR A 16 -1.77 7.73 -5.90
CA THR A 16 -2.29 7.15 -4.65
C THR A 16 -2.83 8.22 -3.71
N LEU A 17 -2.21 9.40 -3.66
CA LEU A 17 -2.68 10.52 -2.86
C LEU A 17 -3.90 11.22 -3.46
N LEU A 18 -3.97 11.34 -4.78
CA LEU A 18 -5.06 12.04 -5.48
C LEU A 18 -6.30 11.16 -5.68
N LYS A 19 -6.13 9.87 -5.85
CA LYS A 19 -7.22 8.92 -6.11
C LYS A 19 -8.41 9.08 -5.16
N PRO A 20 -8.25 9.09 -3.84
CA PRO A 20 -9.38 9.22 -2.94
C PRO A 20 -10.03 10.61 -2.99
N ILE A 21 -9.29 11.67 -3.27
CA ILE A 21 -9.83 13.01 -3.46
C ILE A 21 -10.74 13.05 -4.69
N LEU A 22 -10.31 12.45 -5.80
CA LEU A 22 -11.09 12.33 -7.03
C LEU A 22 -12.35 11.49 -6.79
N TRP A 23 -12.24 10.35 -6.12
CA TRP A 23 -13.40 9.51 -5.80
C TRP A 23 -14.38 10.22 -4.87
N TYR A 24 -13.90 10.86 -3.81
CA TYR A 24 -14.74 11.62 -2.89
C TYR A 24 -15.45 12.76 -3.60
N GLY A 25 -14.74 13.52 -4.44
CA GLY A 25 -15.32 14.60 -5.26
C GLY A 25 -16.39 14.08 -6.22
N PHE A 26 -16.14 12.94 -6.88
CA PHE A 26 -17.10 12.29 -7.76
C PHE A 26 -18.38 11.88 -7.00
N PHE A 27 -18.25 11.17 -5.87
CA PHE A 27 -19.41 10.77 -5.08
C PHE A 27 -20.18 11.97 -4.50
N ALA A 28 -19.46 12.98 -4.02
CA ALA A 28 -20.10 14.21 -3.54
C ALA A 28 -20.89 14.90 -4.66
N ALA A 29 -20.34 14.98 -5.87
CA ALA A 29 -21.02 15.55 -7.03
C ALA A 29 -22.27 14.74 -7.42
N VAL A 30 -22.19 13.41 -7.44
CA VAL A 30 -23.32 12.52 -7.74
C VAL A 30 -24.44 12.69 -6.70
N ILE A 31 -24.10 12.72 -5.42
CA ILE A 31 -25.07 12.93 -4.34
C ILE A 31 -25.70 14.32 -4.47
N LEU A 32 -24.90 15.35 -4.71
CA LEU A 32 -25.39 16.71 -4.89
C LEU A 32 -26.34 16.81 -6.09
N GLN A 33 -25.97 16.21 -7.21
CA GLN A 33 -26.80 16.16 -8.41
C GLN A 33 -28.15 15.46 -8.15
N TYR A 34 -28.09 14.32 -7.43
CA TYR A 34 -29.30 13.56 -7.08
C TYR A 34 -30.21 14.35 -6.13
N VAL A 35 -29.64 15.10 -5.19
CA VAL A 35 -30.37 15.96 -4.26
C VAL A 35 -30.98 17.16 -4.96
N VAL A 36 -30.20 17.82 -5.83
CA VAL A 36 -30.68 19.07 -6.51
C VAL A 36 -31.66 18.79 -7.63
N TYR A 37 -31.41 17.70 -8.40
CA TYR A 37 -32.17 17.42 -9.62
C TYR A 37 -32.99 16.13 -9.56
N GLY A 38 -32.90 15.36 -8.49
CA GLY A 38 -33.59 14.09 -8.34
C GLY A 38 -35.08 14.20 -8.05
N PRO A 39 -35.84 13.11 -8.22
CA PRO A 39 -37.30 13.09 -8.02
C PRO A 39 -37.73 13.38 -6.58
N TYR A 40 -36.84 13.32 -5.62
CA TYR A 40 -37.13 13.61 -4.19
C TYR A 40 -36.87 15.06 -3.76
N ARG A 41 -36.64 15.95 -4.72
CA ARG A 41 -36.38 17.39 -4.47
C ARG A 41 -37.39 18.06 -3.54
N ALA A 42 -38.65 17.62 -3.57
CA ALA A 42 -39.74 18.24 -2.81
C ALA A 42 -39.75 17.84 -1.32
N ASP A 43 -39.23 16.65 -0.96
CA ASP A 43 -39.35 16.09 0.39
C ASP A 43 -38.16 16.36 1.28
N VAL A 44 -37.07 16.85 0.71
CA VAL A 44 -35.82 16.98 1.46
C VAL A 44 -35.63 18.39 1.98
N LYS A 45 -36.26 18.65 3.12
CA LYS A 45 -36.20 19.95 3.81
C LYS A 45 -34.99 20.14 4.72
N ASN A 46 -34.15 19.10 4.93
CA ASN A 46 -33.10 19.20 5.91
C ASN A 46 -31.68 19.05 5.30
N PRO A 47 -30.97 20.17 5.05
CA PRO A 47 -29.60 20.13 4.52
C PRO A 47 -28.61 19.44 5.44
N LEU A 48 -28.86 19.36 6.76
CA LEU A 48 -28.05 18.67 7.74
C LEU A 48 -28.00 17.15 7.47
N MET A 49 -29.09 16.55 6.98
CA MET A 49 -29.13 15.13 6.65
C MET A 49 -28.16 14.78 5.51
N TYR A 50 -28.05 15.64 4.50
CA TYR A 50 -27.11 15.42 3.38
C TYR A 50 -25.67 15.67 3.78
N ALA A 51 -25.41 16.68 4.60
CA ALA A 51 -24.10 16.91 5.17
C ALA A 51 -23.66 15.68 6.00
N ALA A 52 -24.56 15.14 6.83
CA ALA A 52 -24.29 13.91 7.59
C ALA A 52 -24.02 12.72 6.67
N LEU A 53 -24.79 12.54 5.60
CA LEU A 53 -24.59 11.44 4.65
C LEU A 53 -23.23 11.54 3.94
N ILE A 54 -22.85 12.73 3.48
CA ILE A 54 -21.54 12.98 2.86
C ILE A 54 -20.40 12.67 3.83
N VAL A 55 -20.54 13.08 5.10
CA VAL A 55 -19.55 12.80 6.14
C VAL A 55 -19.45 11.31 6.40
N ILE A 56 -20.58 10.61 6.60
CA ILE A 56 -20.61 9.18 6.89
C ILE A 56 -20.02 8.37 5.74
N LEU A 57 -20.37 8.68 4.50
CA LEU A 57 -19.81 8.01 3.33
C LEU A 57 -18.34 8.40 3.07
N GLY A 58 -17.93 9.60 3.44
CA GLY A 58 -16.55 10.07 3.29
C GLY A 58 -15.58 9.49 4.33
N LEU A 59 -16.05 9.17 5.52
CA LEU A 59 -15.19 8.65 6.60
C LEU A 59 -14.38 7.40 6.22
N PRO A 60 -14.94 6.35 5.62
CA PRO A 60 -14.19 5.17 5.20
C PRO A 60 -13.13 5.50 4.14
N PHE A 61 -13.46 6.39 3.19
CA PHE A 61 -12.51 6.83 2.16
C PHE A 61 -11.38 7.66 2.77
N PHE A 62 -11.69 8.53 3.73
CA PHE A 62 -10.69 9.32 4.42
C PHE A 62 -9.75 8.43 5.25
N ALA A 63 -10.29 7.46 5.99
CA ALA A 63 -9.50 6.51 6.76
C ALA A 63 -8.57 5.69 5.85
N HIS A 64 -9.08 5.23 4.70
CA HIS A 64 -8.28 4.50 3.72
C HIS A 64 -7.21 5.40 3.10
N TRP A 65 -7.54 6.64 2.77
CA TRP A 65 -6.59 7.60 2.26
C TRP A 65 -5.47 7.92 3.24
N VAL A 66 -5.80 8.14 4.51
CA VAL A 66 -4.79 8.35 5.56
C VAL A 66 -3.86 7.15 5.65
N HIS A 67 -4.41 5.93 5.58
CA HIS A 67 -3.62 4.71 5.59
C HIS A 67 -2.69 4.63 4.37
N ASP A 68 -3.21 4.84 3.16
CA ASP A 68 -2.44 4.78 1.92
C ASP A 68 -1.40 5.90 1.83
N ALA A 69 -1.76 7.12 2.24
CA ALA A 69 -0.83 8.24 2.33
C ALA A 69 0.33 7.92 3.28
N TYR A 70 0.01 7.31 4.43
CA TYR A 70 1.03 6.94 5.41
C TYR A 70 1.98 5.87 4.88
N THR A 71 1.47 4.91 4.10
CA THR A 71 2.28 3.86 3.48
C THR A 71 3.11 4.34 2.29
N CYS A 72 2.72 5.46 1.65
CA CYS A 72 3.47 6.05 0.53
C CYS A 72 4.59 7.00 0.97
N LEU A 73 4.57 7.49 2.24
CA LEU A 73 5.57 8.45 2.70
C LEU A 73 6.96 7.82 2.83
N PRO A 74 8.02 8.56 2.43
CA PRO A 74 9.37 8.07 2.58
C PRO A 74 9.77 8.04 4.06
N PHE A 75 10.50 7.00 4.45
CA PHE A 75 11.11 6.90 5.76
C PHE A 75 12.43 6.14 5.69
N SER A 76 13.29 6.41 6.64
CA SER A 76 14.49 5.62 6.94
C SER A 76 14.45 5.19 8.41
N GLY A 77 15.03 4.04 8.69
CA GLY A 77 15.02 3.51 10.04
C GLY A 77 15.67 2.14 10.14
N THR A 78 15.51 1.52 11.30
CA THR A 78 16.06 0.20 11.59
C THR A 78 14.96 -0.75 12.05
N ILE A 79 15.01 -1.99 11.63
CA ILE A 79 14.07 -3.02 12.07
C ILE A 79 14.33 -3.33 13.55
N GLU A 80 13.37 -2.97 14.42
CA GLU A 80 13.46 -3.21 15.86
C GLU A 80 12.92 -4.59 16.23
N LYS A 81 11.83 -5.01 15.57
CA LYS A 81 11.18 -6.31 15.82
C LYS A 81 10.63 -6.88 14.52
N MET A 82 10.67 -8.20 14.44
CA MET A 82 10.03 -8.97 13.38
C MET A 82 9.13 -10.02 14.00
N LYS A 83 7.89 -10.14 13.51
CA LYS A 83 6.94 -11.17 13.92
C LYS A 83 6.42 -11.86 12.67
N VAL A 84 6.61 -13.17 12.62
CA VAL A 84 6.11 -14.02 11.53
C VAL A 84 4.82 -14.69 11.98
N ARG A 85 3.80 -14.69 11.14
CA ARG A 85 2.53 -15.37 11.36
C ARG A 85 2.18 -16.19 10.13
N HIS A 86 1.89 -17.46 10.33
CA HIS A 86 1.37 -18.33 9.30
C HIS A 86 -0.15 -18.36 9.41
N ARG A 87 -0.85 -18.16 8.30
CA ARG A 87 -2.29 -18.30 8.23
C ARG A 87 -2.71 -19.05 6.98
N LEU A 88 -3.78 -19.81 7.10
CA LEU A 88 -4.41 -20.45 5.95
C LEU A 88 -5.34 -19.44 5.28
N GLN A 89 -5.10 -19.15 4.02
CA GLN A 89 -5.96 -18.33 3.19
C GLN A 89 -6.72 -19.25 2.25
N THR A 90 -8.04 -19.13 2.24
CA THR A 90 -8.88 -19.80 1.25
C THR A 90 -8.87 -18.97 -0.01
N ASN A 91 -8.44 -19.53 -1.13
CA ASN A 91 -8.56 -18.87 -2.42
C ASN A 91 -10.05 -18.73 -2.75
N ALA A 92 -10.52 -17.48 -2.79
CA ALA A 92 -11.86 -17.12 -3.24
C ALA A 92 -11.94 -17.01 -4.77
N SER A 93 -11.16 -17.80 -5.52
CA SER A 93 -11.38 -17.96 -6.94
C SER A 93 -12.66 -18.78 -7.13
N GLY A 94 -13.69 -18.17 -7.71
CA GLY A 94 -15.08 -18.62 -7.78
C GLY A 94 -15.37 -19.97 -8.45
N ALA A 95 -14.45 -20.88 -8.51
CA ALA A 95 -14.66 -22.28 -8.83
C ALA A 95 -15.22 -22.98 -7.59
N LYS A 96 -16.46 -23.37 -7.65
CA LYS A 96 -17.27 -24.01 -6.58
C LYS A 96 -16.63 -25.25 -5.91
N TYR A 97 -15.50 -25.74 -6.43
CA TYR A 97 -14.90 -27.02 -6.03
C TYR A 97 -13.42 -26.98 -5.62
N ASP A 98 -12.71 -25.86 -5.83
CA ASP A 98 -11.31 -25.79 -5.45
C ASP A 98 -11.10 -24.88 -4.23
N ARG A 99 -11.31 -25.47 -3.05
CA ARG A 99 -10.95 -24.87 -1.75
C ARG A 99 -9.48 -25.15 -1.45
N SER A 100 -8.60 -24.83 -2.36
CA SER A 100 -7.17 -24.90 -2.08
C SER A 100 -6.83 -23.89 -0.99
N ARG A 101 -6.41 -24.40 0.16
CA ARG A 101 -5.93 -23.60 1.28
C ARG A 101 -4.45 -23.31 1.03
N MET A 102 -4.10 -22.08 0.73
CA MET A 102 -2.70 -21.68 0.68
C MET A 102 -2.23 -21.22 2.05
N LEU A 103 -1.07 -21.73 2.45
CA LEU A 103 -0.36 -21.20 3.62
C LEU A 103 0.27 -19.87 3.23
N VAL A 104 -0.24 -18.79 3.79
CA VAL A 104 0.32 -17.43 3.58
C VAL A 104 1.10 -17.04 4.82
N THR A 105 2.31 -16.56 4.60
CA THR A 105 3.15 -16.06 5.68
C THR A 105 3.06 -14.54 5.73
N ASP A 106 2.59 -14.02 6.84
CA ASP A 106 2.52 -12.58 7.12
C ASP A 106 3.75 -12.19 7.96
N HIS A 107 4.56 -11.26 7.46
CA HIS A 107 5.70 -10.67 8.17
C HIS A 107 5.31 -9.30 8.69
N LEU A 108 5.26 -9.13 10.00
CA LEU A 108 5.02 -7.86 10.66
C LEU A 108 6.34 -7.28 11.15
N TYR A 109 6.81 -6.23 10.49
CA TYR A 109 8.00 -5.49 10.86
C TYR A 109 7.63 -4.28 11.72
N THR A 110 8.34 -4.09 12.83
CA THR A 110 8.33 -2.84 13.59
C THR A 110 9.64 -2.13 13.31
N ILE A 111 9.56 -0.99 12.65
CA ILE A 111 10.70 -0.18 12.23
C ILE A 111 10.74 1.06 13.11
N ARG A 112 11.90 1.31 13.72
CA ARG A 112 12.18 2.56 14.41
C ARG A 112 12.81 3.51 13.42
N THR A 113 12.11 4.60 13.10
CA THR A 113 12.62 5.65 12.21
C THR A 113 13.71 6.47 12.89
N GLU A 114 14.54 7.14 12.10
CA GLU A 114 15.54 8.09 12.60
C GLU A 114 14.93 9.21 13.47
N LYS A 115 13.65 9.56 13.21
CA LYS A 115 12.89 10.53 14.03
C LYS A 115 12.31 9.92 15.32
N GLY A 116 12.70 8.70 15.69
CA GLY A 116 12.25 8.01 16.90
C GLY A 116 10.84 7.42 16.85
N ARG A 117 10.11 7.58 15.75
CA ARG A 117 8.77 6.99 15.57
C ARG A 117 8.86 5.50 15.29
N ARG A 118 7.86 4.75 15.74
CA ARG A 118 7.68 3.34 15.41
C ARG A 118 6.63 3.18 14.32
N ILE A 119 7.03 2.59 13.19
CA ILE A 119 6.15 2.26 12.07
C ILE A 119 5.97 0.74 12.06
N ARG A 120 4.73 0.28 11.86
CA ARG A 120 4.44 -1.14 11.66
C ARG A 120 4.09 -1.37 10.20
N VAL A 121 4.84 -2.24 9.55
CA VAL A 121 4.64 -2.61 8.15
C VAL A 121 4.32 -4.09 8.07
N LEU A 122 3.19 -4.41 7.45
CA LEU A 122 2.78 -5.79 7.20
C LEU A 122 3.13 -6.14 5.75
N VAL A 123 4.00 -7.13 5.59
CA VAL A 123 4.35 -7.69 4.28
C VAL A 123 3.73 -9.08 4.19
N ARG A 124 2.84 -9.26 3.23
CA ARG A 124 2.24 -10.56 2.92
C ARG A 124 3.03 -11.23 1.84
N GLU A 125 3.35 -12.47 2.09
CA GLU A 125 4.23 -13.21 1.22
C GLU A 125 3.58 -14.51 0.74
N PRO A 126 3.41 -14.69 -0.58
CA PRO A 126 3.04 -16.00 -1.09
C PRO A 126 4.20 -16.97 -1.22
N ASN A 127 5.44 -16.53 -1.48
CA ASN A 127 6.51 -17.43 -1.94
C ASN A 127 7.93 -17.11 -1.50
N PHE A 128 8.20 -16.15 -0.59
CA PHE A 128 9.58 -15.74 -0.29
C PHE A 128 9.92 -15.70 1.19
N GLU A 129 11.09 -16.15 1.54
CA GLU A 129 11.65 -16.03 2.89
C GLU A 129 12.23 -14.62 3.11
N TYR A 130 11.37 -13.60 3.24
CA TYR A 130 11.81 -12.26 3.67
C TYR A 130 12.56 -12.28 5.00
N SER A 131 12.34 -13.30 5.82
CA SER A 131 13.10 -13.53 7.04
C SER A 131 14.59 -13.70 6.83
N ARG A 132 15.02 -14.15 5.65
CA ARG A 132 16.45 -14.22 5.28
C ARG A 132 16.96 -12.88 4.76
N TYR A 133 16.10 -12.10 4.12
CA TYR A 133 16.48 -10.82 3.57
C TYR A 133 16.47 -9.71 4.63
N PHE A 134 15.47 -9.69 5.51
CA PHE A 134 15.36 -8.73 6.59
C PHE A 134 15.54 -9.39 7.95
N THR A 135 16.49 -8.90 8.72
CA THR A 135 16.74 -9.31 10.10
C THR A 135 16.58 -8.13 11.05
N VAL A 136 16.39 -8.41 12.34
CA VAL A 136 16.41 -7.36 13.38
C VAL A 136 17.76 -6.65 13.34
N GLY A 137 17.74 -5.32 13.42
CA GLY A 137 18.93 -4.48 13.27
C GLY A 137 19.23 -4.06 11.83
N THR A 138 18.53 -4.61 10.81
CA THR A 138 18.74 -4.19 9.41
C THR A 138 18.30 -2.75 9.21
N PRO A 139 19.17 -1.85 8.70
CA PRO A 139 18.78 -0.52 8.27
C PRO A 139 17.98 -0.60 6.99
N VAL A 140 16.84 0.11 6.97
CA VAL A 140 15.89 0.08 5.84
C VAL A 140 15.52 1.47 5.39
N VAL A 141 15.18 1.59 4.12
CA VAL A 141 14.71 2.81 3.49
C VAL A 141 13.44 2.53 2.70
N HIS A 142 12.49 3.43 2.79
CA HIS A 142 11.28 3.43 1.99
C HIS A 142 11.25 4.69 1.13
N THR A 143 11.21 4.49 -0.17
CA THR A 143 11.15 5.59 -1.14
C THR A 143 9.69 6.00 -1.37
N PHE A 144 9.45 7.29 -1.59
CA PHE A 144 8.11 7.80 -1.90
C PHE A 144 7.47 7.05 -3.08
N GLY A 145 6.24 6.59 -2.89
CA GLY A 145 5.48 5.85 -3.91
C GLY A 145 5.91 4.40 -4.08
N ALA A 146 6.94 3.92 -3.40
CA ALA A 146 7.27 2.51 -3.35
C ALA A 146 6.17 1.72 -2.63
N ARG A 147 6.03 0.45 -2.95
CA ARG A 147 5.13 -0.46 -2.24
C ARG A 147 5.82 -1.15 -1.08
N PHE A 148 7.13 -1.39 -1.23
CA PHE A 148 7.94 -2.09 -0.26
C PHE A 148 9.14 -1.21 0.13
N PHE A 149 9.59 -1.36 1.37
CA PHE A 149 10.87 -0.82 1.81
C PHE A 149 11.99 -1.78 1.42
N ASP A 150 13.20 -1.26 1.27
CA ASP A 150 14.40 -2.06 0.98
C ASP A 150 15.48 -1.80 2.03
N ARG A 151 16.56 -2.57 1.99
CA ARG A 151 17.75 -2.31 2.80
C ARG A 151 18.39 -0.98 2.40
N ALA A 152 18.77 -0.18 3.39
CA ALA A 152 19.52 1.04 3.13
C ALA A 152 20.92 0.76 2.56
N VAL A 153 21.51 -0.38 2.98
CA VAL A 153 22.79 -0.86 2.48
C VAL A 153 22.56 -2.19 1.79
N PRO A 154 22.82 -2.31 0.48
CA PRO A 154 22.72 -3.57 -0.23
C PRO A 154 23.66 -4.61 0.39
N SER A 155 23.15 -5.77 0.75
CA SER A 155 23.93 -6.86 1.34
C SER A 155 23.61 -8.16 0.62
N GLY A 156 24.65 -8.88 0.22
CA GLY A 156 24.52 -10.13 -0.51
C GLY A 156 24.27 -9.97 -2.01
N ASN A 157 23.81 -11.05 -2.64
CA ASN A 157 23.59 -11.15 -4.08
C ASN A 157 22.14 -10.84 -4.49
N ASP A 158 21.29 -10.49 -3.54
CA ASP A 158 19.88 -10.23 -3.78
C ASP A 158 19.53 -8.77 -3.56
N ARG A 159 18.53 -8.31 -4.32
CA ARG A 159 17.96 -6.97 -4.26
C ARG A 159 16.44 -7.08 -4.30
N LEU A 160 15.77 -6.31 -3.49
CA LEU A 160 14.30 -6.27 -3.47
C LEU A 160 13.77 -5.30 -4.52
N CYS A 161 12.82 -5.73 -5.33
CA CYS A 161 12.07 -4.81 -6.18
C CYS A 161 11.07 -4.04 -5.31
N VAL A 162 11.29 -2.74 -5.13
CA VAL A 162 10.43 -1.86 -4.31
C VAL A 162 9.01 -1.69 -4.87
N VAL A 163 8.78 -2.11 -6.13
CA VAL A 163 7.47 -2.03 -6.80
C VAL A 163 6.60 -3.25 -6.53
N CYS A 164 7.13 -4.47 -6.71
CA CYS A 164 6.36 -5.71 -6.56
C CYS A 164 6.79 -6.59 -5.38
N GLY A 165 7.93 -6.30 -4.75
CA GLY A 165 8.44 -7.07 -3.61
C GLY A 165 9.24 -8.32 -4.01
N THR A 166 9.50 -8.57 -5.28
CA THR A 166 10.24 -9.74 -5.74
C THR A 166 11.73 -9.58 -5.48
N LEU A 167 12.38 -10.62 -4.97
CA LEU A 167 13.83 -10.65 -4.84
C LEU A 167 14.47 -10.92 -6.20
N CYS A 168 15.31 -10.01 -6.63
CA CYS A 168 16.05 -10.07 -7.89
C CYS A 168 17.54 -10.24 -7.61
N ARG A 169 18.28 -10.89 -8.50
CA ARG A 169 19.73 -11.04 -8.36
C ARG A 169 20.44 -9.70 -8.60
N ARG A 170 21.51 -9.48 -7.86
CA ARG A 170 22.37 -8.32 -8.06
C ARG A 170 22.97 -8.36 -9.47
N GLY A 171 22.87 -7.25 -10.20
CA GLY A 171 23.28 -7.17 -11.61
C GLY A 171 22.12 -7.21 -12.60
N GLN A 172 20.93 -7.63 -12.19
CA GLN A 172 19.74 -7.43 -12.99
C GLN A 172 19.38 -5.95 -13.00
N THR A 173 19.13 -5.42 -14.19
CA THR A 173 18.72 -4.01 -14.38
C THR A 173 17.21 -3.84 -14.39
N VAL A 174 16.48 -4.96 -14.54
CA VAL A 174 15.02 -4.99 -14.63
C VAL A 174 14.49 -6.16 -13.80
N CYS A 175 13.41 -5.93 -13.07
CA CYS A 175 12.71 -6.99 -12.34
C CYS A 175 12.08 -7.97 -13.33
N PHE A 176 12.31 -9.27 -13.12
CA PHE A 176 11.77 -10.29 -14.01
C PHE A 176 10.24 -10.44 -13.89
N GLU A 177 9.66 -10.09 -12.74
CA GLU A 177 8.21 -10.23 -12.49
C GLU A 177 7.43 -9.03 -13.03
N CYS A 178 7.75 -7.81 -12.57
CA CYS A 178 6.98 -6.61 -12.93
C CYS A 178 7.64 -5.74 -14.01
N ARG A 179 8.82 -6.14 -14.50
CA ARG A 179 9.62 -5.44 -15.50
C ARG A 179 9.99 -3.99 -15.13
N SER A 180 9.82 -3.63 -13.87
CA SER A 180 10.29 -2.33 -13.38
C SER A 180 11.81 -2.30 -13.32
N PRO A 181 12.43 -1.14 -13.64
CA PRO A 181 13.87 -0.97 -13.49
C PRO A 181 14.27 -1.15 -12.03
N LEU A 182 15.43 -1.77 -11.80
CA LEU A 182 16.05 -1.96 -10.49
C LEU A 182 17.21 -0.95 -10.37
N GLU A 183 17.28 -0.28 -9.25
CA GLU A 183 18.38 0.66 -8.95
C GLU A 183 19.59 -0.02 -8.30
#